data_99bc3b50c34daa4a4e4b361aecf380e1
#
_entry.id   99bc3b50c34daa4a4e4b361aecf380e1
#
_cell.length_a   1.000
_cell.length_b   1.000
_cell.length_c   1.000
_cell.angle_alpha   90.00
_cell.angle_beta   90.00
_cell.angle_gamma   90.00
#
_symmetry.space_group_name_H-M   'P 1'
#
loop_
_entity.id
_entity.type
_entity.pdbx_description
1 polymer ?
#
loop_
_entity_poly.entity_id
_entity_poly.type
_entity_poly.pdbx_seq_one_letter_code
_entity_poly.pdbx_strand_id
1 'polypeptide(L)'
;MNKPVLVIMAAGMGSRYGGLKQIDPIDEEGHIIMDFSMFDAKRAGFEKVIFIIKRENEADFKAAVGDRMAEYMDVSYAFQELSDIPDGYEVPEGRVKPWGTAHAVLSCIDQIDGPFAVIN
;
A
#
# COMPACT_ATOMS: atom_id res chain seq x y z
N MET A 1 5.95 24.41 -3.24
CA MET A 1 5.89 23.40 -2.16
C MET A 1 5.18 22.16 -2.69
N ASN A 2 5.80 21.00 -2.52
CA ASN A 2 5.18 19.76 -2.98
C ASN A 2 3.97 19.41 -2.09
N LYS A 3 2.91 18.93 -2.71
CA LYS A 3 1.75 18.44 -1.96
C LYS A 3 2.10 17.16 -1.24
N PRO A 4 1.49 16.88 -0.09
CA PRO A 4 1.79 15.66 0.64
C PRO A 4 1.35 14.43 -0.15
N VAL A 5 2.10 13.34 0.02
CA VAL A 5 1.82 12.05 -0.61
C VAL A 5 1.17 11.13 0.43
N LEU A 6 0.14 10.42 0.02
CA LEU A 6 -0.49 9.42 0.86
C LEU A 6 0.19 8.06 0.59
N VAL A 7 0.66 7.42 1.65
CA VAL A 7 1.26 6.09 1.57
C VAL A 7 0.31 5.11 2.26
N ILE A 8 -0.12 4.09 1.56
CA ILE A 8 -1.03 3.07 2.10
C ILE A 8 -0.31 1.74 2.18
N MET A 9 -0.21 1.21 3.40
CA MET A 9 0.42 -0.10 3.64
C MET A 9 -0.59 -1.21 3.38
N ALA A 10 -0.43 -1.92 2.28
CA ALA A 10 -1.33 -2.97 1.84
C ALA A 10 -0.63 -4.30 1.56
N ALA A 11 0.59 -4.47 2.06
CA ALA A 11 1.36 -5.70 1.87
C ALA A 11 1.00 -6.79 2.88
N GLY A 12 0.25 -6.48 3.93
CA GLY A 12 -0.17 -7.45 4.93
C GLY A 12 -1.12 -8.47 4.34
N MET A 13 -0.95 -9.74 4.75
CA MET A 13 -1.72 -10.86 4.23
C MET A 13 -3.13 -10.98 4.83
N GLY A 14 -3.42 -10.27 5.91
CA GLY A 14 -4.67 -10.51 6.63
C GLY A 14 -4.78 -11.96 7.10
N SER A 15 -3.70 -12.51 7.65
CA SER A 15 -3.61 -13.94 7.97
C SER A 15 -4.72 -14.44 8.90
N ARG A 16 -5.25 -13.57 9.73
CA ARG A 16 -6.38 -13.91 10.62
C ARG A 16 -7.71 -13.89 9.88
N TYR A 17 -7.76 -13.26 8.73
CA TYR A 17 -8.96 -13.10 7.93
C TYR A 17 -9.09 -14.15 6.83
N GLY A 18 -7.97 -14.72 6.38
CA GLY A 18 -7.95 -15.74 5.33
C GLY A 18 -7.85 -15.20 3.92
N GLY A 19 -7.43 -13.94 3.76
CA GLY A 19 -7.25 -13.32 2.44
C GLY A 19 -6.82 -11.87 2.54
N LEU A 20 -6.93 -11.14 1.43
CA LEU A 20 -6.60 -9.72 1.40
C LEU A 20 -7.77 -8.91 1.94
N LYS A 21 -7.81 -8.71 3.26
CA LYS A 21 -8.89 -7.98 3.92
C LYS A 21 -9.03 -6.53 3.43
N GLN A 22 -7.95 -5.97 2.89
CA GLN A 22 -7.96 -4.59 2.39
C GLN A 22 -8.87 -4.41 1.18
N ILE A 23 -9.19 -5.49 0.47
CA ILE A 23 -10.02 -5.43 -0.74
C ILE A 23 -11.39 -6.12 -0.55
N ASP A 24 -11.73 -6.46 0.68
CA ASP A 24 -13.01 -7.10 0.98
C ASP A 24 -14.13 -6.05 1.06
N PRO A 25 -15.21 -6.19 0.29
CA PRO A 25 -16.30 -5.21 0.28
C PRO A 25 -16.98 -5.10 1.64
N ILE A 26 -17.37 -3.88 2.01
CA ILE A 26 -18.03 -3.59 3.28
C ILE A 26 -19.44 -3.05 3.10
N ASP A 27 -19.88 -2.79 1.88
CA ASP A 27 -21.24 -2.36 1.61
C ASP A 27 -21.80 -3.06 0.36
N GLU A 28 -23.07 -2.80 0.08
CA GLU A 28 -23.78 -3.44 -1.03
C GLU A 28 -23.30 -2.97 -2.41
N GLU A 29 -22.63 -1.82 -2.46
CA GLU A 29 -22.11 -1.27 -3.70
C GLU A 29 -20.70 -1.76 -4.03
N GLY A 30 -20.13 -2.57 -3.16
CA GLY A 30 -18.79 -3.13 -3.35
C GLY A 30 -17.65 -2.23 -2.91
N HIS A 31 -17.95 -1.19 -2.15
CA HIS A 31 -16.91 -0.33 -1.59
C HIS A 31 -16.11 -1.06 -0.53
N ILE A 32 -14.83 -0.77 -0.49
CA ILE A 32 -13.92 -1.29 0.53
C ILE A 32 -13.54 -0.15 1.48
N ILE A 33 -12.96 -0.49 2.63
CA ILE A 33 -12.56 0.53 3.61
C ILE A 33 -11.64 1.56 2.97
N MET A 34 -10.75 1.11 2.11
CA MET A 34 -9.79 1.97 1.42
C MET A 34 -10.46 3.03 0.55
N ASP A 35 -11.63 2.75 -0.03
CA ASP A 35 -12.38 3.73 -0.82
C ASP A 35 -12.69 4.97 0.01
N PHE A 36 -13.11 4.77 1.26
CA PHE A 36 -13.44 5.88 2.16
C PHE A 36 -12.20 6.67 2.57
N SER A 37 -11.10 5.97 2.83
CA SER A 37 -9.82 6.62 3.15
C SER A 37 -9.33 7.46 1.98
N MET A 38 -9.44 6.95 0.76
CA MET A 38 -9.04 7.67 -0.44
C MET A 38 -9.90 8.90 -0.69
N PHE A 39 -11.20 8.77 -0.48
CA PHE A 39 -12.13 9.88 -0.62
C PHE A 39 -11.77 11.01 0.34
N ASP A 40 -11.53 10.68 1.59
CA ASP A 40 -11.16 11.68 2.61
C ASP A 40 -9.80 12.31 2.30
N ALA A 41 -8.84 11.53 1.85
CA ALA A 41 -7.52 12.03 1.50
C ALA A 41 -7.59 13.03 0.35
N LYS A 42 -8.38 12.73 -0.67
CA LYS A 42 -8.55 13.65 -1.80
C LYS A 42 -9.18 14.97 -1.35
N ARG A 43 -10.17 14.90 -0.47
CA ARG A 43 -10.77 16.10 0.11
C ARG A 43 -9.78 16.92 0.93
N ALA A 44 -8.82 16.25 1.57
CA ALA A 44 -7.79 16.90 2.38
C ALA A 44 -6.66 17.49 1.54
N GLY A 45 -6.64 17.27 0.23
CA GLY A 45 -5.65 17.86 -0.65
C GLY A 45 -4.57 16.93 -1.16
N PHE A 46 -4.63 15.64 -0.85
CA PHE A 46 -3.69 14.67 -1.40
C PHE A 46 -4.00 14.43 -2.87
N GLU A 47 -2.99 14.47 -3.71
CA GLU A 47 -3.14 14.22 -5.15
C GLU A 47 -2.43 12.95 -5.60
N LYS A 48 -1.50 12.42 -4.79
CA LYS A 48 -0.74 11.23 -5.11
C LYS A 48 -0.86 10.21 -3.99
N VAL A 49 -1.01 8.95 -4.37
CA VAL A 49 -1.00 7.82 -3.44
C VAL A 49 0.02 6.80 -3.89
N ILE A 50 0.74 6.23 -2.93
CA ILE A 50 1.66 5.12 -3.15
C ILE A 50 1.10 3.93 -2.38
N PHE A 51 0.77 2.86 -3.11
CA PHE A 51 0.35 1.61 -2.48
C PHE A 51 1.56 0.70 -2.28
N ILE A 52 1.80 0.31 -1.04
CA ILE A 52 2.85 -0.66 -0.71
C ILE A 52 2.21 -2.04 -0.68
N ILE A 53 2.56 -2.88 -1.63
CA ILE A 53 1.96 -4.21 -1.81
C ILE A 53 3.06 -5.26 -1.97
N LYS A 54 2.66 -6.52 -2.01
CA LYS A 54 3.55 -7.60 -2.45
C LYS A 54 3.43 -7.77 -3.95
N ARG A 55 4.54 -8.12 -4.61
CA ARG A 55 4.53 -8.35 -6.07
C ARG A 55 3.51 -9.38 -6.50
N GLU A 56 3.36 -10.43 -5.73
CA GLU A 56 2.42 -11.52 -6.03
C GLU A 56 0.97 -11.06 -6.04
N ASN A 57 0.67 -9.93 -5.38
CA ASN A 57 -0.68 -9.38 -5.29
C ASN A 57 -0.93 -8.24 -6.28
N GLU A 58 0.06 -7.89 -7.09
CA GLU A 58 -0.03 -6.71 -7.96
C GLU A 58 -1.25 -6.73 -8.88
N ALA A 59 -1.44 -7.83 -9.62
CA ALA A 59 -2.53 -7.91 -10.59
C ALA A 59 -3.90 -7.83 -9.90
N ASP A 60 -4.07 -8.56 -8.80
CA ASP A 60 -5.34 -8.58 -8.06
C ASP A 60 -5.63 -7.23 -7.42
N PHE A 61 -4.59 -6.59 -6.87
CA PHE A 61 -4.75 -5.29 -6.23
C PHE A 61 -5.11 -4.21 -7.24
N LYS A 62 -4.43 -4.20 -8.39
CA LYS A 62 -4.75 -3.24 -9.46
C LYS A 62 -6.18 -3.41 -9.94
N ALA A 63 -6.62 -4.64 -10.15
CA ALA A 63 -7.98 -4.92 -10.62
C ALA A 63 -9.04 -4.50 -9.58
N ALA A 64 -8.76 -4.73 -8.31
CA ALA A 64 -9.73 -4.45 -7.24
C ALA A 64 -9.75 -2.98 -6.82
N VAL A 65 -8.61 -2.31 -6.83
CA VAL A 65 -8.45 -0.97 -6.23
C VAL A 65 -7.73 -0.01 -7.16
N GLY A 66 -6.51 -0.38 -7.58
CA GLY A 66 -5.57 0.56 -8.19
C GLY A 66 -6.08 1.22 -9.46
N ASP A 67 -6.63 0.44 -10.36
CA ASP A 67 -7.12 0.95 -11.66
C ASP A 67 -8.28 1.91 -11.46
N ARG A 68 -9.15 1.64 -10.50
CA ARG A 68 -10.25 2.52 -10.15
C ARG A 68 -9.75 3.82 -9.51
N MET A 69 -8.81 3.72 -8.59
CA MET A 69 -8.26 4.89 -7.91
C MET A 69 -7.45 5.77 -8.85
N ALA A 70 -6.83 5.20 -9.88
CA ALA A 70 -6.05 5.95 -10.86
C ALA A 70 -6.89 6.97 -11.63
N GLU A 71 -8.21 6.83 -11.63
CA GLU A 71 -9.11 7.81 -12.24
C GLU A 71 -9.22 9.08 -11.41
N TYR A 72 -8.89 9.02 -10.13
CA TYR A 72 -9.09 10.13 -9.17
C TYR A 72 -7.79 10.71 -8.65
N MET A 73 -6.74 9.92 -8.59
CA MET A 73 -5.46 10.32 -8.01
C MET A 73 -4.31 9.75 -8.84
N ASP A 74 -3.14 10.34 -8.70
CA ASP A 74 -1.91 9.80 -9.28
C ASP A 74 -1.47 8.61 -8.43
N VAL A 75 -1.56 7.41 -8.99
CA VAL A 75 -1.29 6.15 -8.29
C VAL A 75 0.08 5.61 -8.65
N SER A 76 0.87 5.27 -7.64
CA SER A 76 2.15 4.57 -7.80
C SER A 76 2.16 3.34 -6.89
N TYR A 77 3.07 2.41 -7.17
CA TYR A 77 3.21 1.19 -6.41
C TYR A 77 4.63 1.04 -5.91
N ALA A 78 4.76 0.53 -4.70
CA ALA A 78 6.03 0.08 -4.14
C ALA A 78 5.85 -1.35 -3.65
N PHE A 79 6.91 -2.14 -3.73
CA PHE A 79 6.83 -3.55 -3.38
C PHE A 79 7.68 -3.83 -2.16
N GLN A 80 7.05 -4.37 -1.12
CA GLN A 80 7.75 -4.79 0.08
C GLN A 80 8.27 -6.22 -0.13
N GLU A 81 9.58 -6.37 -0.22
CA GLU A 81 10.23 -7.66 -0.49
C GLU A 81 11.12 -8.06 0.67
N LEU A 82 11.12 -9.35 1.01
CA LEU A 82 11.95 -9.88 2.09
C LEU A 82 13.44 -9.68 1.84
N SER A 83 13.85 -9.74 0.57
CA SER A 83 15.26 -9.58 0.18
C SER A 83 15.77 -8.16 0.26
N ASP A 84 14.89 -7.19 0.43
CA ASP A 84 15.26 -5.77 0.48
C ASP A 84 15.66 -5.40 1.91
N ILE A 85 16.85 -5.83 2.31
CA ILE A 85 17.40 -5.62 3.64
C ILE A 85 18.85 -5.10 3.53
N PRO A 86 19.36 -4.47 4.59
CA PRO A 86 20.74 -3.94 4.57
C PRO A 86 21.78 -5.04 4.36
N ASP A 87 22.90 -4.65 3.79
CA ASP A 87 24.04 -5.55 3.60
C ASP A 87 24.48 -6.14 4.94
N GLY A 88 24.86 -7.40 4.93
CA GLY A 88 25.31 -8.12 6.11
C GLY A 88 24.20 -8.84 6.87
N TYR A 89 22.97 -8.71 6.42
CA TYR A 89 21.83 -9.43 6.97
C TYR A 89 21.29 -10.44 5.97
N GLU A 90 20.73 -11.51 6.47
CA GLU A 90 20.14 -12.55 5.64
C GLU A 90 18.68 -12.80 6.03
N VAL A 91 17.87 -13.18 5.06
CA VAL A 91 16.50 -13.59 5.34
C VAL A 91 16.55 -14.97 6.01
N PRO A 92 15.96 -15.12 7.22
CA PRO A 92 15.91 -16.42 7.87
C PRO A 92 15.21 -17.47 7.00
N GLU A 93 15.73 -18.69 7.03
CA GLU A 93 15.12 -19.79 6.30
C GLU A 93 13.67 -19.99 6.73
N GLY A 94 12.78 -20.15 5.76
CA GLY A 94 11.35 -20.35 6.02
C GLY A 94 10.56 -19.09 6.29
N ARG A 95 11.21 -17.92 6.33
CA ARG A 95 10.49 -16.65 6.54
C ARG A 95 9.63 -16.31 5.34
N VAL A 96 8.31 -16.18 5.56
CA VAL A 96 7.35 -15.78 4.51
C VAL A 96 6.64 -14.48 4.84
N LYS A 97 6.55 -14.11 6.12
CA LYS A 97 5.92 -12.86 6.53
C LYS A 97 6.79 -11.67 6.15
N PRO A 98 6.18 -10.58 5.67
CA PRO A 98 6.95 -9.35 5.42
C PRO A 98 7.54 -8.81 6.73
N TRP A 99 8.55 -7.97 6.57
CA TRP A 99 9.10 -7.22 7.70
C TRP A 99 8.06 -6.21 8.20
N GLY A 100 8.39 -5.47 9.26
CA GLY A 100 7.44 -4.56 9.90
C GLY A 100 7.10 -3.31 9.11
N THR A 101 6.38 -2.40 9.76
CA THR A 101 5.86 -1.19 9.13
C THR A 101 6.96 -0.22 8.69
N ALA A 102 8.06 -0.12 9.45
CA ALA A 102 9.18 0.73 9.04
C ALA A 102 9.77 0.25 7.72
N HIS A 103 9.92 -1.06 7.54
CA HIS A 103 10.41 -1.63 6.29
C HIS A 103 9.45 -1.34 5.14
N ALA A 104 8.15 -1.43 5.40
CA ALA A 104 7.13 -1.11 4.40
C ALA A 104 7.31 0.34 3.89
N VAL A 105 7.44 1.29 4.80
CA VAL A 105 7.62 2.70 4.44
C VAL A 105 8.93 2.90 3.68
N LEU A 106 10.01 2.25 4.10
CA LEU A 106 11.30 2.34 3.40
C LEU A 106 11.22 1.81 1.97
N SER A 107 10.29 0.89 1.70
CA SER A 107 10.11 0.34 0.34
C SER A 107 9.72 1.39 -0.69
N CYS A 108 9.18 2.52 -0.28
CA CYS A 108 8.76 3.58 -1.18
C CYS A 108 9.54 4.88 -1.00
N ILE A 109 10.64 4.86 -0.25
CA ILE A 109 11.37 6.09 0.10
C ILE A 109 11.84 6.86 -1.12
N ASP A 110 12.21 6.18 -2.18
CA ASP A 110 12.70 6.80 -3.41
C ASP A 110 11.60 7.52 -4.19
N GLN A 111 10.35 7.27 -3.86
CA GLN A 111 9.21 7.91 -4.52
C GLN A 111 8.67 9.10 -3.72
N ILE A 112 9.23 9.38 -2.56
CA ILE A 112 8.78 10.46 -1.67
C ILE A 112 9.81 11.58 -1.70
N ASP A 113 9.39 12.77 -2.13
CA ASP A 113 10.25 13.94 -2.24
C ASP A 113 9.75 15.14 -1.41
N GLY A 114 8.84 14.90 -0.50
CA GLY A 114 8.25 15.94 0.35
C GLY A 114 7.50 15.33 1.53
N PRO A 115 6.57 16.08 2.13
CA PRO A 115 5.79 15.54 3.24
C PRO A 115 4.90 14.38 2.80
N PHE A 116 4.67 13.46 3.70
CA PHE A 116 3.82 12.29 3.43
C PHE A 116 3.09 11.84 4.68
N ALA A 117 1.96 11.17 4.47
CA ALA A 117 1.20 10.54 5.54
C ALA A 117 1.12 9.04 5.25
N VAL A 118 1.15 8.23 6.29
CA VAL A 118 1.08 6.77 6.18
C VAL A 118 -0.18 6.26 6.86
N ILE A 119 -0.93 5.44 6.16
CA ILE A 119 -2.12 4.76 6.73
C ILE A 119 -2.09 3.27 6.39
N ASN A 120 -2.90 2.53 7.08
CA ASN A 120 -3.10 1.10 6.83
C ASN A 120 -4.10 0.88 5.69
#